data_eb832d7ee88a92d349812f5e8f1a59fb
#
_entry.id   eb832d7ee88a92d349812f5e8f1a59fb
#
_cell.length_a   1.000
_cell.length_b   1.000
_cell.length_c   1.000
_cell.angle_alpha   90.00
_cell.angle_beta   90.00
_cell.angle_gamma   90.00
#
_symmetry.space_group_name_H-M   'P 1'
#
loop_
_entity.id
_entity.type
_entity.pdbx_description
1 polymer ?
#
loop_
_entity_poly.entity_id
_entity_poly.type
_entity_poly.pdbx_seq_one_letter_code
_entity_poly.pdbx_strand_id
1 'polypeptide(L)'
;MIANDGLSGAAFGTGRLLDDLIQYVYAGTGCRLMLIGDTAQLPPVGEEQSPALSPDVLKGYGLEVYEAQLTEVVRQMHDSGILWNATELRRYISEEVFFALPSIRVDGFPDIRIIPGNELIEAINDSYDHAGMDETIVVCRSNKRANIYNRGIRNMILYREDELNSGDLLMVAKNNYFWTEQCKEIDFIANGDIAVVRRVRRVREAYGFRFADVVLAFPDYGDVELEVKLLLDTLHTDTPALPKEQNDKLFYAVLEDYADITVKRERMKKMKADPHYNALQVKYAYAVTCHKAQGGQWKRVFLDQGYMTEDMLTPDYFRWLYTAFTRATETLYLVNWPKEQME
;
A
#
# COMPACT_ATOMS: atom_id res chain seq x y z
N MET A 1 -4.30 -4.03 8.01
CA MET A 1 -5.55 -3.47 8.60
C MET A 1 -6.59 -4.57 8.65
N ILE A 2 -7.25 -4.74 9.79
CA ILE A 2 -8.28 -5.78 9.99
C ILE A 2 -9.64 -5.12 9.83
N ALA A 3 -10.30 -5.37 8.67
CA ALA A 3 -11.64 -4.90 8.36
C ALA A 3 -12.69 -5.95 8.71
N ASN A 4 -13.95 -5.52 8.87
CA ASN A 4 -15.06 -6.42 9.16
C ASN A 4 -16.32 -6.11 8.32
N ASP A 5 -16.15 -5.39 7.21
CA ASP A 5 -17.25 -4.89 6.38
C ASP A 5 -17.89 -5.92 5.44
N GLY A 6 -17.24 -7.07 5.23
CA GLY A 6 -17.73 -8.13 4.32
C GLY A 6 -17.71 -7.76 2.83
N LEU A 7 -17.23 -6.56 2.47
CA LEU A 7 -17.24 -6.04 1.10
C LEU A 7 -16.07 -6.54 0.24
N SER A 8 -15.00 -7.03 0.86
CA SER A 8 -13.91 -7.65 0.13
C SER A 8 -14.39 -9.00 -0.41
N GLY A 9 -14.39 -9.19 -1.72
CA GLY A 9 -14.61 -10.50 -2.35
C GLY A 9 -13.52 -11.48 -1.88
N ALA A 10 -13.67 -11.96 -0.65
CA ALA A 10 -12.69 -12.80 0.02
C ALA A 10 -12.55 -14.11 -0.75
N ALA A 11 -11.33 -14.47 -1.10
CA ALA A 11 -11.02 -15.79 -1.65
C ALA A 11 -11.19 -16.89 -0.58
N PHE A 12 -11.13 -16.50 0.71
CA PHE A 12 -11.20 -17.38 1.89
C PHE A 12 -12.02 -16.71 2.99
N GLY A 13 -12.61 -17.56 3.87
CA GLY A 13 -13.39 -17.11 5.02
C GLY A 13 -14.75 -16.52 4.67
N THR A 14 -15.33 -15.78 5.61
CA THR A 14 -16.66 -15.17 5.49
C THR A 14 -16.61 -13.79 4.81
N GLY A 15 -15.41 -13.23 4.58
CA GLY A 15 -15.19 -11.83 4.16
C GLY A 15 -15.16 -10.86 5.35
N ARG A 16 -15.44 -11.33 6.55
CA ARG A 16 -15.38 -10.58 7.81
C ARG A 16 -14.11 -10.98 8.56
N LEU A 17 -13.03 -10.33 8.27
CA LEU A 17 -11.70 -10.76 8.73
C LEU A 17 -11.56 -10.80 10.27
N LEU A 18 -12.16 -9.84 10.98
CA LEU A 18 -12.14 -9.82 12.44
C LEU A 18 -12.94 -11.00 13.04
N ASP A 19 -14.12 -11.29 12.47
CA ASP A 19 -14.94 -12.43 12.89
C ASP A 19 -14.18 -13.75 12.69
N ASP A 20 -13.59 -13.92 11.52
CA ASP A 20 -12.82 -15.12 11.16
C ASP A 20 -11.59 -15.28 12.08
N LEU A 21 -10.87 -14.18 12.38
CA LEU A 21 -9.73 -14.19 13.28
C LEU A 21 -10.11 -14.59 14.70
N ILE A 22 -11.18 -13.99 15.25
CA ILE A 22 -11.66 -14.30 16.61
C ILE A 22 -12.12 -15.76 16.69
N GLN A 23 -12.88 -16.24 15.72
CA GLN A 23 -13.30 -17.64 15.67
C GLN A 23 -12.11 -18.58 15.61
N TYR A 24 -11.12 -18.28 14.77
CA TYR A 24 -9.92 -19.10 14.64
C TYR A 24 -9.13 -19.18 15.94
N VAL A 25 -8.84 -18.04 16.58
CA VAL A 25 -8.04 -17.97 17.80
C VAL A 25 -8.74 -18.68 18.96
N TYR A 26 -10.02 -18.42 19.17
CA TYR A 26 -10.77 -18.95 20.30
C TYR A 26 -11.38 -20.35 20.05
N ALA A 27 -11.18 -20.93 18.88
CA ALA A 27 -11.37 -22.37 18.66
C ALA A 27 -10.27 -23.19 19.36
N GLY A 28 -9.11 -22.58 19.67
CA GLY A 28 -8.02 -23.21 20.42
C GLY A 28 -8.24 -23.12 21.93
N THR A 29 -7.64 -24.05 22.67
CA THR A 29 -7.72 -24.06 24.14
C THR A 29 -6.66 -23.15 24.76
N GLY A 30 -7.07 -22.22 25.63
CA GLY A 30 -6.16 -21.32 26.38
C GLY A 30 -5.51 -20.23 25.51
N CYS A 31 -6.01 -19.99 24.31
CA CYS A 31 -5.49 -18.96 23.41
C CYS A 31 -5.91 -17.55 23.87
N ARG A 32 -5.03 -16.60 23.61
CA ARG A 32 -5.27 -15.17 23.84
C ARG A 32 -4.90 -14.40 22.59
N LEU A 33 -5.60 -13.30 22.31
CA LEU A 33 -5.36 -12.41 21.19
C LEU A 33 -4.86 -11.06 21.72
N MET A 34 -3.78 -10.56 21.13
CA MET A 34 -3.31 -9.20 21.36
C MET A 34 -3.44 -8.43 20.05
N LEU A 35 -4.23 -7.37 20.05
CA LEU A 35 -4.45 -6.48 18.92
C LEU A 35 -3.67 -5.19 19.17
N ILE A 36 -2.75 -4.86 18.27
CA ILE A 36 -1.88 -3.69 18.38
C ILE A 36 -2.15 -2.78 17.18
N GLY A 37 -2.31 -1.49 17.43
CA GLY A 37 -2.54 -0.52 16.38
C GLY A 37 -2.49 0.92 16.87
N ASP A 38 -2.71 1.84 15.95
CA ASP A 38 -2.73 3.27 16.19
C ASP A 38 -4.00 3.88 15.58
N THR A 39 -4.90 4.37 16.43
CA THR A 39 -6.19 4.96 16.01
C THR A 39 -6.05 6.31 15.31
N ALA A 40 -4.87 6.94 15.39
CA ALA A 40 -4.56 8.15 14.62
C ALA A 40 -4.14 7.85 13.18
N GLN A 41 -3.75 6.60 12.86
CA GLN A 41 -3.48 6.18 11.48
C GLN A 41 -4.77 5.93 10.69
N LEU A 42 -4.63 5.81 9.36
CA LEU A 42 -5.75 5.48 8.49
C LEU A 42 -6.41 4.17 8.91
N PRO A 43 -7.74 4.15 9.06
CA PRO A 43 -8.50 2.93 9.32
C PRO A 43 -8.58 2.04 8.06
N PRO A 44 -9.17 0.84 8.16
CA PRO A 44 -9.54 0.07 6.98
C PRO A 44 -10.43 0.88 6.04
N VAL A 45 -10.27 0.65 4.73
CA VAL A 45 -11.04 1.38 3.72
C VAL A 45 -12.54 1.11 3.90
N GLY A 46 -13.32 2.18 4.00
CA GLY A 46 -14.78 2.12 4.20
C GLY A 46 -15.21 2.11 5.67
N GLU A 47 -14.30 2.11 6.62
CA GLU A 47 -14.58 2.17 8.07
C GLU A 47 -14.08 3.49 8.66
N GLU A 48 -14.83 4.06 9.60
CA GLU A 48 -14.43 5.29 10.31
C GLU A 48 -13.32 5.03 11.34
N GLN A 49 -13.29 3.82 11.91
CA GLN A 49 -12.28 3.36 12.85
C GLN A 49 -12.02 1.87 12.65
N SER A 50 -10.84 1.39 13.06
CA SER A 50 -10.55 -0.04 13.03
C SER A 50 -11.38 -0.78 14.08
N PRO A 51 -12.28 -1.71 13.69
CA PRO A 51 -13.08 -2.48 14.65
C PRO A 51 -12.21 -3.35 15.57
N ALA A 52 -11.04 -3.74 15.11
CA ALA A 52 -10.07 -4.51 15.89
C ALA A 52 -9.43 -3.71 17.03
N LEU A 53 -9.54 -2.37 17.02
CA LEU A 53 -9.04 -1.49 18.08
C LEU A 53 -10.16 -0.88 18.93
N SER A 54 -11.40 -1.30 18.74
CA SER A 54 -12.56 -0.84 19.50
C SER A 54 -12.87 -1.83 20.64
N PRO A 55 -12.68 -1.46 21.92
CA PRO A 55 -13.01 -2.31 23.06
C PRO A 55 -14.47 -2.76 23.06
N ASP A 56 -15.40 -1.88 22.63
CA ASP A 56 -16.83 -2.18 22.65
C ASP A 56 -17.20 -3.20 21.57
N VAL A 57 -16.59 -3.11 20.37
CA VAL A 57 -16.76 -4.13 19.34
C VAL A 57 -16.24 -5.48 19.84
N LEU A 58 -15.06 -5.51 20.47
CA LEU A 58 -14.47 -6.74 20.98
C LEU A 58 -15.26 -7.36 22.14
N LYS A 59 -15.82 -6.55 23.06
CA LYS A 59 -16.75 -7.01 24.10
C LYS A 59 -18.02 -7.60 23.52
N GLY A 60 -18.47 -7.12 22.35
CA GLY A 60 -19.62 -7.66 21.63
C GLY A 60 -19.49 -9.13 21.23
N TYR A 61 -18.24 -9.65 21.12
CA TYR A 61 -17.97 -11.09 20.94
C TYR A 61 -18.01 -11.91 22.24
N GLY A 62 -18.35 -11.29 23.38
CA GLY A 62 -18.32 -11.95 24.70
C GLY A 62 -16.91 -12.12 25.28
N LEU A 63 -15.93 -11.36 24.77
CA LEU A 63 -14.54 -11.41 25.22
C LEU A 63 -14.30 -10.50 26.42
N GLU A 64 -13.43 -10.93 27.34
CA GLU A 64 -12.85 -10.06 28.35
C GLU A 64 -11.72 -9.24 27.71
N VAL A 65 -11.87 -7.90 27.69
CA VAL A 65 -10.98 -6.99 26.96
C VAL A 65 -10.21 -6.12 27.94
N TYR A 66 -8.89 -6.17 27.84
CA TYR A 66 -7.97 -5.28 28.55
C TYR A 66 -7.37 -4.31 27.56
N GLU A 67 -7.38 -3.04 27.89
CA GLU A 67 -6.83 -1.97 27.07
C GLU A 67 -5.60 -1.36 27.73
N ALA A 68 -4.57 -1.11 26.93
CA ALA A 68 -3.40 -0.35 27.34
C ALA A 68 -3.02 0.63 26.24
N GLN A 69 -2.83 1.89 26.61
CA GLN A 69 -2.41 2.94 25.70
C GLN A 69 -0.97 3.32 25.97
N LEU A 70 -0.13 3.23 24.92
CA LEU A 70 1.24 3.72 24.95
C LEU A 70 1.26 5.20 24.58
N THR A 71 1.67 6.05 25.51
CA THR A 71 1.66 7.52 25.35
C THR A 71 3.05 8.12 25.19
N GLU A 72 4.10 7.38 25.56
CA GLU A 72 5.48 7.86 25.44
C GLU A 72 6.03 7.62 24.02
N VAL A 73 6.54 8.68 23.43
CA VAL A 73 7.25 8.61 22.15
C VAL A 73 8.74 8.32 22.42
N VAL A 74 9.14 7.07 22.21
CA VAL A 74 10.53 6.61 22.45
C VAL A 74 11.53 7.20 21.44
N ARG A 75 11.06 7.62 20.27
CA ARG A 75 11.90 8.31 19.28
C ARG A 75 12.13 9.75 19.74
N GLN A 76 13.12 9.92 20.58
CA GLN A 76 13.56 11.25 21.02
C GLN A 76 14.39 11.93 19.93
N MET A 77 13.74 12.89 19.27
CA MET A 77 14.48 14.04 18.74
C MET A 77 13.68 15.29 19.08
N HIS A 78 14.10 16.01 20.09
CA HIS A 78 13.56 17.34 20.40
C HIS A 78 13.69 18.32 19.23
N ASP A 79 14.50 17.94 18.22
CA ASP A 79 14.80 18.73 17.03
C ASP A 79 14.20 18.13 15.74
N SER A 80 13.20 17.22 15.84
CA SER A 80 12.53 16.63 14.68
C SER A 80 11.22 17.33 14.37
N GLY A 81 11.16 17.99 13.21
CA GLY A 81 9.95 18.58 12.65
C GLY A 81 8.92 17.52 12.24
N ILE A 82 9.37 16.35 11.78
CA ILE A 82 8.50 15.22 11.46
C ILE A 82 7.73 14.80 12.71
N LEU A 83 8.44 14.58 13.83
CA LEU A 83 7.83 14.14 15.08
C LEU A 83 6.96 15.24 15.70
N TRP A 84 7.42 16.49 15.68
CA TRP A 84 6.65 17.61 16.21
C TRP A 84 5.29 17.73 15.50
N ASN A 85 5.30 17.79 14.17
CA ASN A 85 4.07 17.90 13.38
C ASN A 85 3.17 16.66 13.49
N ALA A 86 3.76 15.44 13.53
CA ALA A 86 2.98 14.23 13.76
C ALA A 86 2.28 14.24 15.14
N THR A 87 2.93 14.76 16.17
CA THR A 87 2.34 14.91 17.51
C THR A 87 1.19 15.91 17.50
N GLU A 88 1.34 17.06 16.84
CA GLU A 88 0.26 18.03 16.68
C GLU A 88 -0.91 17.46 15.87
N LEU A 89 -0.66 16.77 14.77
CA LEU A 89 -1.71 16.10 14.00
C LEU A 89 -2.46 15.06 14.84
N ARG A 90 -1.75 14.30 15.68
CA ARG A 90 -2.35 13.36 16.62
C ARG A 90 -3.22 14.08 17.65
N ARG A 91 -2.80 15.26 18.13
CA ARG A 91 -3.58 16.08 19.04
C ARG A 91 -4.88 16.54 18.36
N TYR A 92 -4.83 17.06 17.12
CA TYR A 92 -6.03 17.40 16.36
C TYR A 92 -7.00 16.24 16.22
N ILE A 93 -6.48 15.04 15.97
CA ILE A 93 -7.31 13.82 15.86
C ILE A 93 -7.95 13.45 17.20
N SER A 94 -7.19 13.52 18.30
CA SER A 94 -7.69 13.15 19.63
C SER A 94 -8.69 14.15 20.23
N GLU A 95 -8.56 15.44 19.87
CA GLU A 95 -9.44 16.53 20.27
C GLU A 95 -10.59 16.78 19.28
N GLU A 96 -10.67 16.00 18.20
CA GLU A 96 -11.66 16.11 17.11
C GLU A 96 -11.71 17.51 16.45
N VAL A 97 -10.53 18.15 16.32
CA VAL A 97 -10.40 19.50 15.73
C VAL A 97 -10.21 19.38 14.22
N PHE A 98 -11.30 19.36 13.46
CA PHE A 98 -11.29 19.14 12.01
C PHE A 98 -11.88 20.31 11.18
N PHE A 99 -12.01 21.49 11.77
CA PHE A 99 -12.67 22.64 11.16
C PHE A 99 -11.70 23.63 10.49
N ALA A 100 -10.38 23.43 10.62
CA ALA A 100 -9.35 24.25 9.99
C ALA A 100 -8.22 23.40 9.44
N LEU A 101 -7.56 23.87 8.39
CA LEU A 101 -6.36 23.24 7.85
C LEU A 101 -5.26 23.24 8.93
N PRO A 102 -4.57 22.11 9.16
CA PRO A 102 -3.49 22.07 10.15
C PRO A 102 -2.32 22.95 9.68
N SER A 103 -1.76 23.73 10.60
CA SER A 103 -0.52 24.44 10.36
C SER A 103 0.68 23.50 10.54
N ILE A 104 1.58 23.51 9.58
CA ILE A 104 2.77 22.66 9.57
C ILE A 104 3.99 23.53 9.85
N ARG A 105 4.70 23.23 10.91
CA ARG A 105 5.92 23.92 11.28
C ARG A 105 7.12 23.30 10.59
N VAL A 106 7.80 24.09 9.79
CA VAL A 106 8.99 23.70 9.01
C VAL A 106 10.23 24.42 9.53
N ASP A 107 10.09 25.68 9.92
CA ASP A 107 11.20 26.51 10.35
C ASP A 107 11.86 25.96 11.62
N GLY A 108 13.19 25.91 11.59
CA GLY A 108 14.01 25.43 12.69
C GLY A 108 14.25 23.90 12.72
N PHE A 109 13.69 23.14 11.76
CA PHE A 109 13.88 21.70 11.68
C PHE A 109 14.64 21.27 10.42
N PRO A 110 15.71 20.45 10.55
CA PRO A 110 16.51 20.01 9.42
C PRO A 110 15.88 18.86 8.63
N ASP A 111 14.96 18.12 9.25
CA ASP A 111 14.36 16.87 8.75
C ASP A 111 13.04 17.07 7.98
N ILE A 112 12.54 18.32 7.86
CA ILE A 112 11.35 18.65 7.09
C ILE A 112 11.66 19.83 6.15
N ARG A 113 11.25 19.72 4.88
CA ARG A 113 11.56 20.70 3.84
C ARG A 113 10.39 20.88 2.90
N ILE A 114 10.22 22.11 2.38
CA ILE A 114 9.27 22.40 1.32
C ILE A 114 10.00 22.38 -0.01
N ILE A 115 9.38 21.73 -0.99
CA ILE A 115 9.91 21.64 -2.36
C ILE A 115 8.86 22.12 -3.35
N PRO A 116 9.19 23.13 -4.16
CA PRO A 116 8.35 23.52 -5.29
C PRO A 116 8.41 22.45 -6.40
N GLY A 117 7.33 22.34 -7.18
CA GLY A 117 7.21 21.29 -8.19
C GLY A 117 8.30 21.31 -9.30
N ASN A 118 8.87 22.49 -9.57
CA ASN A 118 9.97 22.63 -10.54
C ASN A 118 11.31 22.06 -10.06
N GLU A 119 11.50 21.89 -8.75
CA GLU A 119 12.71 21.32 -8.15
C GLU A 119 12.55 19.84 -7.80
N LEU A 120 11.33 19.30 -7.93
CA LEU A 120 10.99 17.96 -7.45
C LEU A 120 11.81 16.84 -8.12
N ILE A 121 12.02 16.93 -9.43
CA ILE A 121 12.77 15.89 -10.18
C ILE A 121 14.22 15.84 -9.71
N GLU A 122 14.85 16.99 -9.54
CA GLU A 122 16.22 17.09 -9.04
C GLU A 122 16.33 16.57 -7.60
N ALA A 123 15.39 16.94 -6.74
CA ALA A 123 15.38 16.48 -5.35
C ALA A 123 15.13 14.96 -5.20
N ILE A 124 14.31 14.35 -6.05
CA ILE A 124 14.13 12.90 -6.07
C ILE A 124 15.39 12.22 -6.58
N ASN A 125 16.00 12.74 -7.66
CA ASN A 125 17.25 12.19 -8.18
C ASN A 125 18.36 12.25 -7.12
N ASP A 126 18.55 13.40 -6.46
CA ASP A 126 19.48 13.57 -5.35
C ASP A 126 19.21 12.58 -4.21
N SER A 127 17.94 12.34 -3.92
CA SER A 127 17.57 11.39 -2.90
C SER A 127 17.89 9.94 -3.28
N TYR A 128 17.74 9.57 -4.55
CA TYR A 128 18.16 8.26 -5.05
C TYR A 128 19.68 8.07 -4.99
N ASP A 129 20.44 9.11 -5.29
CA ASP A 129 21.91 9.05 -5.23
C ASP A 129 22.44 8.91 -3.79
N HIS A 130 21.76 9.54 -2.81
CA HIS A 130 22.23 9.55 -1.42
C HIS A 130 21.64 8.46 -0.54
N ALA A 131 20.36 8.16 -0.68
CA ALA A 131 19.66 7.21 0.17
C ALA A 131 19.35 5.89 -0.52
N GLY A 132 19.27 5.88 -1.85
CA GLY A 132 18.83 4.74 -2.65
C GLY A 132 17.35 4.83 -3.05
N MET A 133 16.98 4.11 -4.12
CA MET A 133 15.60 4.06 -4.62
C MET A 133 14.67 3.33 -3.66
N ASP A 134 15.15 2.33 -2.96
CA ASP A 134 14.45 1.52 -1.97
C ASP A 134 14.15 2.29 -0.68
N GLU A 135 14.95 3.31 -0.37
CA GLU A 135 14.81 4.16 0.80
C GLU A 135 14.18 5.53 0.50
N THR A 136 13.66 5.70 -0.73
CA THR A 136 13.03 6.97 -1.18
C THR A 136 11.68 6.70 -1.82
N ILE A 137 10.64 7.39 -1.38
CA ILE A 137 9.28 7.19 -1.91
C ILE A 137 8.51 8.49 -2.06
N VAL A 138 7.61 8.54 -3.04
CA VAL A 138 6.58 9.59 -3.13
C VAL A 138 5.27 9.06 -2.58
N VAL A 139 4.67 9.77 -1.61
CA VAL A 139 3.38 9.44 -1.01
C VAL A 139 2.34 10.45 -1.45
N CYS A 140 1.21 9.98 -1.98
CA CYS A 140 0.14 10.83 -2.49
C CYS A 140 -1.26 10.31 -2.15
N ARG A 141 -2.31 11.09 -2.49
CA ARG A 141 -3.69 10.78 -2.10
C ARG A 141 -4.42 9.81 -3.03
N SER A 142 -3.99 9.65 -4.27
CA SER A 142 -4.73 8.84 -5.25
C SER A 142 -3.82 8.02 -6.15
N ASN A 143 -4.33 6.88 -6.65
CA ASN A 143 -3.61 6.06 -7.63
C ASN A 143 -3.32 6.83 -8.92
N LYS A 144 -4.25 7.70 -9.37
CA LYS A 144 -4.04 8.56 -10.53
C LYS A 144 -2.81 9.45 -10.35
N ARG A 145 -2.66 10.06 -9.18
CA ARG A 145 -1.50 10.89 -8.85
C ARG A 145 -0.21 10.05 -8.77
N ALA A 146 -0.27 8.90 -8.11
CA ALA A 146 0.84 7.95 -8.07
C ALA A 146 1.29 7.51 -9.47
N ASN A 147 0.37 7.23 -10.37
CA ASN A 147 0.68 6.87 -11.77
C ASN A 147 1.40 8.00 -12.51
N ILE A 148 1.04 9.27 -12.27
CA ILE A 148 1.73 10.43 -12.87
C ILE A 148 3.18 10.50 -12.35
N TYR A 149 3.39 10.39 -11.04
CA TYR A 149 4.73 10.39 -10.44
C TYR A 149 5.57 9.20 -10.92
N ASN A 150 5.02 8.00 -10.90
CA ASN A 150 5.71 6.79 -11.36
C ASN A 150 6.19 6.93 -12.80
N ARG A 151 5.34 7.49 -13.67
CA ARG A 151 5.70 7.77 -15.07
C ARG A 151 6.77 8.84 -15.20
N GLY A 152 6.63 9.94 -14.44
CA GLY A 152 7.62 11.02 -14.41
C GLY A 152 9.00 10.53 -13.94
N ILE A 153 9.05 9.79 -12.84
CA ILE A 153 10.28 9.23 -12.29
C ILE A 153 10.95 8.28 -13.30
N ARG A 154 10.19 7.34 -13.88
CA ARG A 154 10.73 6.39 -14.86
C ARG A 154 11.30 7.09 -16.09
N ASN A 155 10.60 8.07 -16.64
CA ASN A 155 11.01 8.74 -17.86
C ASN A 155 12.11 9.78 -17.63
N MET A 156 12.03 10.59 -16.57
CA MET A 156 12.87 11.79 -16.40
C MET A 156 14.08 11.54 -15.49
N ILE A 157 14.03 10.54 -14.60
CA ILE A 157 15.12 10.22 -13.68
C ILE A 157 15.80 8.91 -14.08
N LEU A 158 15.00 7.86 -14.36
CA LEU A 158 15.53 6.53 -14.64
C LEU A 158 15.74 6.26 -16.14
N TYR A 159 15.30 7.17 -17.01
CA TYR A 159 15.40 7.08 -18.48
C TYR A 159 14.89 5.75 -19.04
N ARG A 160 13.74 5.27 -18.51
CA ARG A 160 13.09 4.01 -18.88
C ARG A 160 11.91 4.29 -19.80
N GLU A 161 12.03 3.88 -21.06
CA GLU A 161 11.02 4.10 -22.09
C GLU A 161 10.05 2.91 -22.23
N ASP A 162 10.57 1.67 -22.07
CA ASP A 162 9.75 0.48 -22.15
C ASP A 162 8.77 0.40 -20.97
N GLU A 163 7.65 -0.27 -21.17
CA GLU A 163 6.63 -0.44 -20.13
C GLU A 163 7.17 -1.18 -18.89
N LEU A 164 8.14 -2.07 -19.05
CA LEU A 164 8.78 -2.79 -17.98
C LEU A 164 10.28 -3.00 -18.28
N ASN A 165 11.13 -2.58 -17.37
CA ASN A 165 12.58 -2.69 -17.49
C ASN A 165 13.17 -3.48 -16.30
N SER A 166 14.32 -4.14 -16.53
CA SER A 166 15.11 -4.67 -15.41
C SER A 166 15.46 -3.55 -14.44
N GLY A 167 15.38 -3.84 -13.14
CA GLY A 167 15.56 -2.85 -12.07
C GLY A 167 14.31 -2.05 -11.72
N ASP A 168 13.18 -2.21 -12.44
CA ASP A 168 11.92 -1.58 -12.00
C ASP A 168 11.50 -2.08 -10.62
N LEU A 169 11.06 -1.14 -9.78
CA LEU A 169 10.42 -1.42 -8.50
C LEU A 169 8.92 -1.57 -8.72
N LEU A 170 8.39 -2.70 -8.30
CA LEU A 170 6.97 -3.02 -8.38
C LEU A 170 6.41 -3.27 -6.98
N MET A 171 5.17 -2.87 -6.76
CA MET A 171 4.39 -3.24 -5.58
C MET A 171 3.27 -4.18 -5.99
N VAL A 172 3.14 -5.28 -5.30
CA VAL A 172 2.06 -6.25 -5.51
C VAL A 172 0.73 -5.63 -5.10
N ALA A 173 -0.27 -5.73 -5.97
CA ALA A 173 -1.57 -5.10 -5.76
C ALA A 173 -2.63 -6.04 -5.16
N LYS A 174 -2.37 -7.36 -5.17
CA LYS A 174 -3.29 -8.39 -4.67
C LYS A 174 -2.50 -9.62 -4.21
N ASN A 175 -2.91 -10.24 -3.09
CA ASN A 175 -2.32 -11.49 -2.62
C ASN A 175 -2.32 -12.57 -3.70
N ASN A 176 -1.21 -13.30 -3.79
CA ASN A 176 -1.06 -14.40 -4.72
C ASN A 176 -0.42 -15.61 -4.03
N TYR A 177 -1.05 -16.77 -4.16
CA TYR A 177 -0.64 -18.03 -3.53
C TYR A 177 -0.10 -19.04 -4.57
N PHE A 178 -0.27 -18.74 -5.86
CA PHE A 178 0.04 -19.66 -6.95
C PHE A 178 1.54 -19.76 -7.22
N TRP A 179 2.23 -18.63 -7.28
CA TRP A 179 3.63 -18.59 -7.68
C TRP A 179 4.61 -19.05 -6.59
N THR A 180 4.12 -19.24 -5.37
CA THR A 180 4.91 -19.67 -4.21
C THR A 180 4.70 -21.14 -3.84
N GLU A 181 3.85 -21.91 -4.55
CA GLU A 181 3.55 -23.31 -4.22
C GLU A 181 4.80 -24.20 -4.09
N GLN A 182 5.89 -23.88 -4.78
CA GLN A 182 7.15 -24.61 -4.75
C GLN A 182 8.28 -23.88 -4.01
N CYS A 183 8.01 -22.69 -3.47
CA CYS A 183 8.93 -21.87 -2.72
C CYS A 183 8.80 -22.19 -1.22
N LYS A 184 9.92 -22.37 -0.52
CA LYS A 184 9.92 -22.61 0.91
C LYS A 184 10.12 -21.34 1.74
N GLU A 185 10.67 -20.33 1.10
CA GLU A 185 11.07 -19.06 1.70
C GLU A 185 9.89 -18.09 1.79
N ILE A 186 8.89 -18.24 0.92
CA ILE A 186 7.72 -17.37 0.84
C ILE A 186 6.46 -18.21 0.79
N ASP A 187 5.60 -18.12 1.80
CA ASP A 187 4.32 -18.86 1.84
C ASP A 187 3.32 -18.33 0.81
N PHE A 188 3.26 -17.03 0.64
CA PHE A 188 2.47 -16.35 -0.39
C PHE A 188 3.02 -14.94 -0.65
N ILE A 189 2.77 -14.41 -1.84
CA ILE A 189 3.11 -13.03 -2.17
C ILE A 189 1.98 -12.13 -1.69
N ALA A 190 2.29 -11.21 -0.77
CA ALA A 190 1.29 -10.36 -0.13
C ALA A 190 0.98 -9.09 -0.96
N ASN A 191 -0.23 -8.58 -0.80
CA ASN A 191 -0.58 -7.24 -1.24
C ASN A 191 0.24 -6.20 -0.47
N GLY A 192 1.06 -5.43 -1.18
CA GLY A 192 1.99 -4.45 -0.61
C GLY A 192 3.45 -4.88 -0.67
N ASP A 193 3.75 -6.17 -0.94
CA ASP A 193 5.13 -6.62 -1.13
C ASP A 193 5.81 -5.86 -2.26
N ILE A 194 7.05 -5.48 -2.03
CA ILE A 194 7.92 -4.84 -3.03
C ILE A 194 8.72 -5.92 -3.75
N ALA A 195 8.77 -5.80 -5.06
CA ALA A 195 9.57 -6.67 -5.91
C ALA A 195 10.43 -5.86 -6.87
N VAL A 196 11.62 -6.36 -7.15
CA VAL A 196 12.56 -5.80 -8.15
C VAL A 196 12.52 -6.67 -9.39
N VAL A 197 12.30 -6.09 -10.56
CA VAL A 197 12.38 -6.80 -11.83
C VAL A 197 13.84 -7.14 -12.12
N ARG A 198 14.21 -8.40 -12.05
CA ARG A 198 15.56 -8.87 -12.43
C ARG A 198 15.69 -9.06 -13.93
N ARG A 199 14.66 -9.63 -14.55
CA ARG A 199 14.65 -9.90 -16.00
C ARG A 199 13.25 -9.89 -16.57
N VAL A 200 13.07 -9.27 -17.71
CA VAL A 200 11.90 -9.41 -18.58
C VAL A 200 12.24 -10.41 -19.68
N ARG A 201 11.49 -11.51 -19.78
CA ARG A 201 11.76 -12.57 -20.76
C ARG A 201 10.92 -12.42 -22.01
N ARG A 202 9.62 -12.20 -21.83
CA ARG A 202 8.67 -12.17 -22.93
C ARG A 202 7.44 -11.34 -22.54
N VAL A 203 7.02 -10.47 -23.46
CA VAL A 203 5.74 -9.77 -23.38
C VAL A 203 4.82 -10.31 -24.47
N ARG A 204 3.54 -10.55 -24.14
CA ARG A 204 2.53 -11.04 -25.09
C ARG A 204 1.14 -10.58 -24.73
N GLU A 205 0.27 -10.52 -25.73
CA GLU A 205 -1.16 -10.34 -25.56
C GLU A 205 -1.88 -11.70 -25.55
N ALA A 206 -2.81 -11.85 -24.60
CA ALA A 206 -3.72 -12.98 -24.52
C ALA A 206 -5.00 -12.53 -23.80
N TYR A 207 -6.14 -13.08 -24.17
CA TYR A 207 -7.45 -12.80 -23.53
C TYR A 207 -7.85 -11.30 -23.53
N GLY A 208 -7.24 -10.51 -24.42
CA GLY A 208 -7.44 -9.06 -24.48
C GLY A 208 -6.71 -8.28 -23.38
N PHE A 209 -5.68 -8.88 -22.79
CA PHE A 209 -4.77 -8.29 -21.81
C PHE A 209 -3.31 -8.52 -22.20
N ARG A 210 -2.41 -7.73 -21.62
CA ARG A 210 -0.95 -7.85 -21.83
C ARG A 210 -0.30 -8.51 -20.63
N PHE A 211 0.54 -9.49 -20.92
CA PHE A 211 1.26 -10.26 -19.90
C PHE A 211 2.76 -10.20 -20.15
N ALA A 212 3.54 -10.24 -19.06
CA ALA A 212 4.99 -10.40 -19.14
C ALA A 212 5.44 -11.61 -18.33
N ASP A 213 6.28 -12.46 -18.91
CA ASP A 213 7.01 -13.49 -18.18
C ASP A 213 8.30 -12.86 -17.64
N VAL A 214 8.49 -12.84 -16.34
CA VAL A 214 9.56 -12.11 -15.66
C VAL A 214 10.21 -12.92 -14.55
N VAL A 215 11.41 -12.50 -14.14
CA VAL A 215 12.02 -12.89 -12.88
C VAL A 215 11.93 -11.70 -11.93
N LEU A 216 11.29 -11.88 -10.79
CA LEU A 216 11.19 -10.89 -9.72
C LEU A 216 12.03 -11.32 -8.54
N ALA A 217 12.76 -10.40 -7.92
CA ALA A 217 13.36 -10.60 -6.60
C ALA A 217 12.54 -9.87 -5.54
N PHE A 218 12.42 -10.49 -4.39
CA PHE A 218 11.67 -9.96 -3.24
C PHE A 218 12.64 -9.62 -2.09
N PRO A 219 13.03 -8.34 -1.94
CA PRO A 219 14.04 -7.93 -0.95
C PRO A 219 13.67 -8.29 0.50
N ASP A 220 12.39 -8.13 0.87
CA ASP A 220 11.90 -8.41 2.22
C ASP A 220 11.99 -9.91 2.59
N TYR A 221 12.19 -10.78 1.61
CA TYR A 221 12.35 -12.23 1.76
C TYR A 221 13.78 -12.69 1.40
N GLY A 222 14.79 -11.84 1.65
CA GLY A 222 16.20 -12.19 1.39
C GLY A 222 16.56 -12.29 -0.10
N ASP A 223 15.96 -11.45 -0.94
CA ASP A 223 16.16 -11.41 -2.39
C ASP A 223 15.78 -12.72 -3.12
N VAL A 224 14.84 -13.48 -2.57
CA VAL A 224 14.33 -14.69 -3.26
C VAL A 224 13.81 -14.32 -4.63
N GLU A 225 14.26 -15.04 -5.64
CA GLU A 225 13.85 -14.85 -7.03
C GLU A 225 12.75 -15.82 -7.43
N LEU A 226 11.67 -15.32 -8.00
CA LEU A 226 10.56 -16.10 -8.54
C LEU A 226 10.36 -15.81 -10.03
N GLU A 227 10.17 -16.88 -10.81
CA GLU A 227 9.70 -16.77 -12.18
C GLU A 227 8.17 -16.68 -12.18
N VAL A 228 7.66 -15.53 -12.59
CA VAL A 228 6.22 -15.24 -12.51
C VAL A 228 5.69 -14.64 -13.80
N LYS A 229 4.39 -14.64 -13.94
CA LYS A 229 3.67 -13.87 -14.98
C LYS A 229 3.06 -12.62 -14.35
N LEU A 230 3.28 -11.45 -14.98
CA LEU A 230 2.66 -10.19 -14.62
C LEU A 230 1.48 -9.88 -15.54
N LEU A 231 0.47 -9.22 -15.01
CA LEU A 231 -0.60 -8.58 -15.75
C LEU A 231 -0.25 -7.08 -15.90
N LEU A 232 0.26 -6.68 -17.09
CA LEU A 232 0.79 -5.33 -17.33
C LEU A 232 -0.29 -4.25 -17.28
N ASP A 233 -1.52 -4.58 -17.67
CA ASP A 233 -2.63 -3.62 -17.67
C ASP A 233 -2.86 -2.98 -16.28
N THR A 234 -2.50 -3.67 -15.21
CA THR A 234 -2.64 -3.12 -13.85
C THR A 234 -1.66 -1.99 -13.54
N LEU A 235 -0.52 -1.90 -14.24
CA LEU A 235 0.48 -0.85 -14.03
C LEU A 235 -0.08 0.57 -14.22
N HIS A 236 -1.06 0.72 -15.10
CA HIS A 236 -1.57 2.03 -15.53
C HIS A 236 -3.00 2.33 -15.04
N THR A 237 -3.70 1.38 -14.41
CA THR A 237 -5.05 1.62 -13.91
C THR A 237 -5.07 2.62 -12.76
N ASP A 238 -6.11 3.45 -12.66
CA ASP A 238 -6.31 4.35 -11.52
C ASP A 238 -6.96 3.66 -10.31
N THR A 239 -7.32 2.38 -10.46
CA THR A 239 -7.82 1.52 -9.37
C THR A 239 -6.67 0.81 -8.65
N PRO A 240 -6.85 0.41 -7.38
CA PRO A 240 -5.81 -0.31 -6.63
C PRO A 240 -5.35 -1.62 -7.28
N ALA A 241 -6.27 -2.33 -7.95
CA ALA A 241 -6.03 -3.58 -8.68
C ALA A 241 -6.94 -3.61 -9.92
N LEU A 242 -6.93 -4.70 -10.67
CA LEU A 242 -7.80 -4.86 -11.84
C LEU A 242 -9.29 -4.74 -11.44
N PRO A 243 -10.07 -3.86 -12.10
CA PRO A 243 -11.50 -3.72 -11.83
C PRO A 243 -12.25 -5.04 -11.95
N LYS A 244 -13.33 -5.20 -11.17
CA LYS A 244 -14.13 -6.44 -11.13
C LYS A 244 -14.58 -6.89 -12.52
N GLU A 245 -15.09 -5.98 -13.33
CA GLU A 245 -15.53 -6.27 -14.70
C GLU A 245 -14.41 -6.87 -15.56
N GLN A 246 -13.21 -6.31 -15.45
CA GLN A 246 -12.04 -6.81 -16.20
C GLN A 246 -11.54 -8.15 -15.62
N ASN A 247 -11.59 -8.34 -14.29
CA ASN A 247 -11.31 -9.64 -13.68
C ASN A 247 -12.28 -10.72 -14.17
N ASP A 248 -13.58 -10.40 -14.23
CA ASP A 248 -14.60 -11.30 -14.73
C ASP A 248 -14.38 -11.63 -16.22
N LYS A 249 -14.02 -10.62 -17.04
CA LYS A 249 -13.64 -10.83 -18.44
C LYS A 249 -12.47 -11.79 -18.60
N LEU A 250 -11.39 -11.58 -17.83
CA LEU A 250 -10.23 -12.47 -17.82
C LEU A 250 -10.62 -13.89 -17.38
N PHE A 251 -11.42 -14.00 -16.30
CA PHE A 251 -11.91 -15.29 -15.80
C PHE A 251 -12.66 -16.09 -16.89
N TYR A 252 -13.62 -15.49 -17.56
CA TYR A 252 -14.40 -16.18 -18.59
C TYR A 252 -13.57 -16.50 -19.83
N ALA A 253 -12.67 -15.61 -20.25
CA ALA A 253 -11.82 -15.85 -21.41
C ALA A 253 -10.83 -17.01 -21.16
N VAL A 254 -10.22 -17.10 -19.98
CA VAL A 254 -9.37 -18.25 -19.61
C VAL A 254 -10.20 -19.52 -19.45
N LEU A 255 -11.43 -19.42 -18.93
CA LEU A 255 -12.32 -20.58 -18.76
C LEU A 255 -12.72 -21.22 -20.12
N GLU A 256 -12.79 -20.44 -21.20
CA GLU A 256 -13.07 -20.94 -22.55
C GLU A 256 -12.01 -21.91 -23.07
N ASP A 257 -10.73 -21.72 -22.72
CA ASP A 257 -9.66 -22.65 -23.10
C ASP A 257 -9.82 -24.06 -22.53
N TYR A 258 -10.64 -24.20 -21.51
CA TYR A 258 -10.97 -25.47 -20.84
C TYR A 258 -12.39 -25.96 -21.15
N ALA A 259 -13.00 -25.49 -22.27
CA ALA A 259 -14.39 -25.82 -22.62
C ALA A 259 -14.61 -27.31 -22.94
N ASP A 260 -13.55 -27.99 -23.40
CA ASP A 260 -13.51 -29.44 -23.68
C ASP A 260 -13.67 -30.30 -22.41
N ILE A 261 -13.39 -29.74 -21.22
CA ILE A 261 -13.54 -30.45 -19.95
C ILE A 261 -15.02 -30.39 -19.52
N THR A 262 -15.72 -31.52 -19.65
CA THR A 262 -17.16 -31.62 -19.36
C THR A 262 -17.47 -31.55 -17.88
N VAL A 263 -16.59 -32.04 -17.01
CA VAL A 263 -16.78 -32.05 -15.55
C VAL A 263 -16.48 -30.66 -14.99
N LYS A 264 -17.51 -29.93 -14.58
CA LYS A 264 -17.43 -28.56 -14.07
C LYS A 264 -16.34 -28.36 -12.99
N ARG A 265 -16.24 -29.29 -12.04
CA ARG A 265 -15.26 -29.23 -10.95
C ARG A 265 -13.83 -29.30 -11.47
N GLU A 266 -13.55 -30.17 -12.42
CA GLU A 266 -12.22 -30.33 -13.03
C GLU A 266 -11.87 -29.12 -13.90
N ARG A 267 -12.81 -28.63 -14.69
CA ARG A 267 -12.68 -27.42 -15.47
C ARG A 267 -12.28 -26.23 -14.60
N MET A 268 -13.00 -26.02 -13.49
CA MET A 268 -12.68 -24.95 -12.53
C MET A 268 -11.31 -25.14 -11.87
N LYS A 269 -10.93 -26.38 -11.56
CA LYS A 269 -9.60 -26.66 -10.99
C LYS A 269 -8.48 -26.32 -11.98
N LYS A 270 -8.64 -26.66 -13.26
CA LYS A 270 -7.65 -26.32 -14.31
C LYS A 270 -7.55 -24.83 -14.53
N MET A 271 -8.69 -24.14 -14.66
CA MET A 271 -8.71 -22.67 -14.81
C MET A 271 -8.05 -21.96 -13.62
N LYS A 272 -8.35 -22.38 -12.37
CA LYS A 272 -7.71 -21.82 -11.16
C LYS A 272 -6.21 -22.09 -11.09
N ALA A 273 -5.69 -23.07 -11.80
CA ALA A 273 -4.26 -23.39 -11.93
C ALA A 273 -3.62 -22.78 -13.19
N ASP A 274 -4.35 -21.96 -13.95
CA ASP A 274 -3.81 -21.31 -15.15
C ASP A 274 -2.88 -20.14 -14.79
N PRO A 275 -1.68 -20.05 -15.38
CA PRO A 275 -0.74 -18.98 -15.11
C PRO A 275 -1.22 -17.58 -15.51
N HIS A 276 -2.10 -17.43 -16.51
CA HIS A 276 -2.64 -16.12 -16.90
C HIS A 276 -3.71 -15.66 -15.93
N TYR A 277 -4.56 -16.59 -15.44
CA TYR A 277 -5.54 -16.28 -14.39
C TYR A 277 -4.85 -15.86 -13.08
N ASN A 278 -3.71 -16.50 -12.77
CA ASN A 278 -2.90 -16.23 -11.58
C ASN A 278 -1.80 -15.18 -11.82
N ALA A 279 -1.81 -14.47 -12.94
CA ALA A 279 -0.83 -13.42 -13.20
C ALA A 279 -0.83 -12.39 -12.07
N LEU A 280 0.37 -12.01 -11.59
CA LEU A 280 0.50 -11.01 -10.54
C LEU A 280 -0.02 -9.66 -11.02
N GLN A 281 -0.87 -9.06 -10.23
CA GLN A 281 -1.32 -7.69 -10.41
C GLN A 281 -0.34 -6.78 -9.66
N VAL A 282 0.26 -5.84 -10.36
CA VAL A 282 1.34 -5.00 -9.83
C VAL A 282 1.16 -3.54 -10.19
N LYS A 283 1.78 -2.67 -9.42
CA LYS A 283 1.95 -1.23 -9.68
C LYS A 283 3.43 -0.88 -9.64
N TYR A 284 3.84 0.22 -10.26
CA TYR A 284 5.16 0.76 -9.96
C TYR A 284 5.22 1.26 -8.50
N ALA A 285 6.38 1.15 -7.88
CA ALA A 285 6.57 1.39 -6.45
C ALA A 285 7.39 2.65 -6.12
N TYR A 286 7.64 3.53 -7.08
CA TYR A 286 8.34 4.81 -6.82
C TYR A 286 7.42 5.84 -6.17
N ALA A 287 6.13 5.78 -6.50
CA ALA A 287 5.09 6.60 -5.90
C ALA A 287 3.87 5.73 -5.57
N VAL A 288 3.34 5.89 -4.38
CA VAL A 288 2.24 5.08 -3.86
C VAL A 288 1.20 5.94 -3.14
N THR A 289 0.01 5.40 -2.93
CA THR A 289 -0.96 6.03 -2.04
C THR A 289 -0.57 5.82 -0.58
N CYS A 290 -0.97 6.74 0.30
CA CYS A 290 -0.69 6.63 1.74
C CYS A 290 -1.21 5.31 2.34
N HIS A 291 -2.36 4.79 1.89
CA HIS A 291 -2.85 3.48 2.30
C HIS A 291 -1.87 2.35 1.98
N LYS A 292 -1.20 2.43 0.82
CA LYS A 292 -0.19 1.46 0.41
C LYS A 292 1.16 1.66 1.11
N ALA A 293 1.46 2.88 1.54
CA ALA A 293 2.64 3.20 2.33
C ALA A 293 2.49 2.80 3.81
N GLN A 294 1.27 2.48 4.26
CA GLN A 294 1.02 2.12 5.65
C GLN A 294 1.75 0.80 6.01
N GLY A 295 2.49 0.84 7.12
CA GLY A 295 3.37 -0.26 7.55
C GLY A 295 4.82 -0.13 7.06
N GLY A 296 5.08 0.56 5.94
CA GLY A 296 6.42 0.86 5.45
C GLY A 296 7.03 2.12 6.09
N GLN A 297 8.34 2.26 6.01
CA GLN A 297 9.11 3.45 6.39
C GLN A 297 10.26 3.63 5.41
N TRP A 298 10.60 4.89 5.12
CA TRP A 298 11.66 5.26 4.18
C TRP A 298 12.49 6.40 4.76
N LYS A 299 13.76 6.47 4.42
CA LYS A 299 14.63 7.58 4.84
C LYS A 299 14.14 8.90 4.27
N ARG A 300 13.71 8.91 3.01
CA ARG A 300 13.25 10.12 2.32
C ARG A 300 11.85 9.93 1.75
N VAL A 301 10.94 10.77 2.19
CA VAL A 301 9.53 10.74 1.76
C VAL A 301 9.17 12.07 1.12
N PHE A 302 8.67 12.03 -0.11
CA PHE A 302 8.09 13.17 -0.81
C PHE A 302 6.57 13.10 -0.67
N LEU A 303 5.99 14.03 0.09
CA LEU A 303 4.57 14.04 0.39
C LEU A 303 3.84 15.06 -0.48
N ASP A 304 2.93 14.59 -1.32
CA ASP A 304 2.04 15.41 -2.13
C ASP A 304 0.59 15.23 -1.69
N GLN A 305 0.06 16.20 -0.97
CA GLN A 305 -1.36 16.20 -0.56
C GLN A 305 -2.31 16.58 -1.71
N GLY A 306 -1.79 17.15 -2.80
CA GLY A 306 -2.59 17.69 -3.88
C GLY A 306 -3.31 18.98 -3.46
N TYR A 307 -4.34 19.34 -4.25
CA TYR A 307 -5.19 20.50 -3.94
C TYR A 307 -6.13 20.16 -2.77
N MET A 308 -6.17 21.05 -1.76
CA MET A 308 -7.01 20.94 -0.58
C MET A 308 -7.81 22.23 -0.37
N THR A 309 -9.09 22.07 -0.04
CA THR A 309 -10.01 23.14 0.35
C THR A 309 -10.60 22.82 1.72
N GLU A 310 -11.18 23.83 2.37
CA GLU A 310 -11.76 23.64 3.70
C GLU A 310 -12.92 22.63 3.71
N ASP A 311 -13.68 22.52 2.63
CA ASP A 311 -14.77 21.55 2.47
C ASP A 311 -14.28 20.09 2.30
N MET A 312 -12.97 19.88 2.08
CA MET A 312 -12.33 18.56 2.04
C MET A 312 -11.77 18.14 3.41
N LEU A 313 -11.91 18.96 4.45
CA LEU A 313 -11.47 18.64 5.79
C LEU A 313 -12.39 17.57 6.40
N THR A 314 -11.81 16.43 6.70
CA THR A 314 -12.49 15.29 7.33
C THR A 314 -11.55 14.63 8.32
N PRO A 315 -12.04 13.85 9.29
CA PRO A 315 -11.18 13.04 10.15
C PRO A 315 -10.18 12.20 9.36
N ASP A 316 -10.59 11.67 8.20
CA ASP A 316 -9.75 10.85 7.32
C ASP A 316 -8.59 11.64 6.71
N TYR A 317 -8.77 12.94 6.43
CA TYR A 317 -7.68 13.77 5.96
C TYR A 317 -6.58 13.93 7.02
N PHE A 318 -6.94 14.17 8.29
CA PHE A 318 -5.98 14.31 9.38
C PHE A 318 -5.27 12.99 9.66
N ARG A 319 -5.98 11.86 9.63
CA ARG A 319 -5.39 10.52 9.75
C ARG A 319 -4.46 10.20 8.56
N TRP A 320 -4.87 10.60 7.35
CA TRP A 320 -4.05 10.48 6.16
C TRP A 320 -2.74 11.26 6.32
N LEU A 321 -2.83 12.50 6.76
CA LEU A 321 -1.69 13.38 6.95
C LEU A 321 -0.74 12.83 8.03
N TYR A 322 -1.28 12.47 9.19
CA TYR A 322 -0.52 11.83 10.27
C TYR A 322 0.18 10.54 9.79
N THR A 323 -0.55 9.67 9.10
CA THR A 323 0.01 8.43 8.56
C THR A 323 1.14 8.72 7.58
N ALA A 324 0.97 9.69 6.68
CA ALA A 324 1.97 10.05 5.69
C ALA A 324 3.24 10.65 6.31
N PHE A 325 3.10 11.56 7.29
CA PHE A 325 4.23 12.13 8.02
C PHE A 325 5.08 11.07 8.71
N THR A 326 4.43 10.10 9.34
CA THR A 326 5.11 9.03 10.07
C THR A 326 5.81 7.99 9.18
N ARG A 327 5.78 8.15 7.84
CA ARG A 327 6.51 7.28 6.90
C ARG A 327 7.98 7.66 6.79
N ALA A 328 8.34 8.91 6.99
CA ALA A 328 9.72 9.38 6.90
C ALA A 328 10.51 9.07 8.18
N THR A 329 11.74 8.60 8.00
CA THR A 329 12.67 8.33 9.12
C THR A 329 13.82 9.33 9.21
N GLU A 330 14.19 9.98 8.08
CA GLU A 330 15.27 10.97 8.04
C GLU A 330 14.80 12.33 7.50
N THR A 331 14.14 12.36 6.32
CA THR A 331 13.73 13.63 5.72
C THR A 331 12.34 13.52 5.08
N LEU A 332 11.47 14.46 5.44
CA LEU A 332 10.15 14.65 4.82
C LEU A 332 10.18 15.88 3.92
N TYR A 333 9.85 15.70 2.65
CA TYR A 333 9.71 16.75 1.66
C TYR A 333 8.24 17.02 1.39
N LEU A 334 7.78 18.24 1.66
CA LEU A 334 6.41 18.70 1.40
C LEU A 334 6.35 19.30 -0.01
N VAL A 335 5.68 18.63 -0.93
CA VAL A 335 5.65 19.01 -2.36
C VAL A 335 4.54 20.01 -2.62
N ASN A 336 4.90 21.20 -3.15
CA ASN A 336 3.95 22.28 -3.46
C ASN A 336 3.00 22.61 -2.29
N TRP A 337 3.54 22.65 -1.06
CA TRP A 337 2.73 22.89 0.13
C TRP A 337 2.16 24.31 0.16
N PRO A 338 0.86 24.48 0.45
CA PRO A 338 0.24 25.81 0.51
C PRO A 338 0.82 26.66 1.63
N LYS A 339 1.05 27.95 1.36
CA LYS A 339 1.60 28.88 2.36
C LYS A 339 0.67 29.06 3.57
N GLU A 340 -0.63 28.94 3.36
CA GLU A 340 -1.68 29.04 4.38
C GLU A 340 -1.62 27.91 5.41
N GLN A 341 -0.92 26.86 5.10
CA GLN A 341 -0.68 25.71 6.00
C GLN A 341 0.74 25.68 6.60
N MET A 342 1.45 26.78 6.56
CA MET A 342 2.81 26.90 7.10
C MET A 342 2.87 27.84 8.28
N GLU A 343 3.60 27.45 9.32
CA GLU A 343 3.94 28.25 10.49
C GLU A 343 5.43 28.63 10.47
#